data_5a920346ad9b697aa79942281255ee44
#
_entry.id   5a920346ad9b697aa79942281255ee44
#
_cell.length_a   1.000
_cell.length_b   1.000
_cell.length_c   1.000
_cell.angle_alpha   90.00
_cell.angle_beta   90.00
_cell.angle_gamma   90.00
#
_symmetry.space_group_name_H-M   'P 1'
#
loop_
_entity.id
_entity.type
_entity.pdbx_description
1 polymer ?
#
loop_
_entity_poly.entity_id
_entity_poly.type
_entity_poly.pdbx_seq_one_letter_code
_entity_poly.pdbx_strand_id
1 'polypeptide(L)'
;MKFYEVTYIVHSALQEGRLEDIIXSVEKLITTNDGEILYQDNWGRKKLAXMIDKQKYGTYIFXQLKIKNSEGTKPLIAEFEHNTNILRHLXVAIEEQDXMENNNTEXXETPXXEDSKTNDKEKEITK
;
A
#
# COMPACT_ATOMS: atom_id res chain seq x y z
N MET A 1 12.62 0.78 16.13
CA MET A 1 12.15 0.48 14.78
C MET A 1 10.64 0.42 14.75
N LYS A 2 10.05 1.08 13.78
CA LYS A 2 8.60 1.10 13.66
C LYS A 2 8.18 0.34 12.42
N PHE A 3 7.06 -0.33 12.51
CA PHE A 3 6.56 -1.15 11.41
C PHE A 3 5.20 -0.62 10.96
N TYR A 4 5.02 -0.54 9.66
CA TYR A 4 3.78 0.00 9.10
C TYR A 4 3.30 -0.85 7.94
N GLU A 5 1.99 -0.86 7.80
CA GLU A 5 1.35 -1.50 6.67
C GLU A 5 0.66 -0.39 5.90
N VAL A 6 0.95 -0.29 4.64
CA VAL A 6 0.43 0.79 3.81
C VAL A 6 -0.30 0.21 2.62
N THR A 7 -1.51 0.69 2.40
CA THR A 7 -2.24 0.34 1.20
C THR A 7 -2.55 1.65 0.50
N TYR A 8 -2.26 1.72 -0.79
CA TYR A 8 -2.66 2.90 -1.54
C TYR A 8 -3.27 2.47 -2.86
N ILE A 9 -4.15 3.33 -3.36
CA ILE A 9 -4.91 3.05 -4.57
C ILE A 9 -4.49 4.06 -5.62
N VAL A 10 -4.05 3.54 -6.76
CA VAL A 10 -3.53 4.37 -7.82
C VAL A 10 -4.56 4.41 -8.95
N HIS A 11 -4.64 5.56 -9.60
CA HIS A 11 -5.53 5.74 -10.73
C HIS A 11 -5.30 4.62 -11.74
N SER A 12 -6.36 3.92 -12.12
CA SER A 12 -6.20 2.75 -12.96
C SER A 12 -6.02 3.06 -14.44
N ALA A 13 -6.23 4.30 -14.84
CA ALA A 13 -6.13 4.66 -16.24
C ALA A 13 -4.79 5.28 -16.58
N LEU A 14 -3.75 4.98 -15.83
CA LEU A 14 -2.44 5.54 -16.09
C LEU A 14 -1.84 4.92 -17.34
N GLN A 15 -0.99 5.69 -18.00
CA GLN A 15 -0.26 5.18 -19.12
C GLN A 15 0.74 4.14 -18.67
N GLU A 16 1.14 3.32 -19.62
CA GLU A 16 2.08 2.27 -19.32
C GLU A 16 3.35 2.86 -18.74
N GLY A 17 3.85 2.24 -17.72
CA GLY A 17 5.07 2.70 -17.07
C GLY A 17 4.83 3.66 -15.92
N ARG A 18 3.70 4.33 -15.91
CA ARG A 18 3.48 5.31 -14.84
C ARG A 18 3.25 4.65 -13.49
N LEU A 19 2.61 3.51 -13.48
CA LEU A 19 2.40 2.81 -12.22
C LEU A 19 3.73 2.43 -11.62
N GLU A 20 4.63 1.90 -12.44
CA GLU A 20 5.94 1.54 -11.94
C GLU A 20 6.69 2.75 -11.44
N ASP A 21 6.52 3.89 -12.08
CA ASP A 21 7.17 5.12 -11.63
C ASP A 21 6.66 5.50 -10.24
N ILE A 22 5.39 5.37 -10.02
CA ILE A 22 4.81 5.70 -8.74
C ILE A 22 5.33 4.77 -7.67
N ILE A 23 5.36 3.50 -7.96
CA ILE A 23 5.88 2.53 -7.01
C ILE A 23 7.33 2.81 -6.69
N UNK A 24 7.90 3.19 -7.44
CA UNK A 24 9.21 3.45 -7.30
C UNK A 24 9.44 4.61 -6.49
N SER A 25 8.76 5.58 -6.82
CA SER A 25 8.89 6.75 -5.98
C SER A 25 8.60 6.44 -4.54
N VAL A 26 7.60 5.66 -4.29
CA VAL A 26 7.26 5.28 -2.93
C VAL A 26 8.42 4.54 -2.29
N GLU A 27 9.00 3.60 -3.01
CA GLU A 27 10.13 2.85 -2.49
C GLU A 27 11.27 3.77 -2.14
N LYS A 28 11.54 4.73 -3.02
CA LYS A 28 12.66 5.63 -2.79
C LYS A 28 12.43 6.50 -1.56
N LEU A 29 11.21 6.96 -1.37
CA LEU A 29 10.92 7.77 -0.20
C LEU A 29 11.12 6.97 1.08
N ILE A 30 10.77 5.70 1.05
CA ILE A 30 10.96 4.85 2.21
C ILE A 30 12.45 4.65 2.48
N THR A 31 13.21 4.30 1.46
CA THR A 31 14.61 3.97 1.70
C THR A 31 15.44 5.20 2.02
N THR A 32 15.12 6.35 1.46
CA THR A 32 15.90 7.55 1.76
C THR A 32 15.57 8.10 3.14
N ASN A 33 14.54 7.63 3.76
CA ASN A 33 14.17 8.07 5.08
C ASN A 33 14.38 6.98 6.13
N ASP A 34 15.39 6.16 5.88
CA ASP A 34 15.83 5.14 6.85
C ASP A 34 14.81 4.01 7.01
N GLY A 35 14.13 3.70 5.95
CA GLY A 35 13.18 2.59 5.98
C GLY A 35 13.58 1.48 5.03
N GLU A 36 12.89 0.39 5.16
CA GLU A 36 13.12 -0.76 4.33
C GLU A 36 11.78 -1.42 4.03
N ILE A 37 11.57 -1.82 2.79
CA ILE A 37 10.34 -2.51 2.44
C ILE A 37 10.50 -3.98 2.77
N LEU A 38 9.57 -4.49 3.56
CA LEU A 38 9.60 -5.89 3.97
C LEU A 38 8.78 -6.76 3.03
N TYR A 39 7.73 -6.20 2.48
CA TYR A 39 6.84 -6.96 1.63
C TYR A 39 6.08 -5.96 0.75
N GLN A 40 5.87 -6.28 -0.50
CA GLN A 40 5.12 -5.40 -1.37
C GLN A 40 4.41 -6.25 -2.40
N ASP A 41 3.18 -5.87 -2.71
CA ASP A 41 2.41 -6.62 -3.65
C ASP A 41 1.49 -5.69 -4.41
N ASN A 42 1.27 -6.00 -5.64
CA ASN A 42 0.32 -5.28 -6.48
C ASN A 42 -0.91 -6.15 -6.56
N TRP A 43 -1.98 -5.71 -5.91
CA TRP A 43 -3.20 -6.51 -5.89
C TRP A 43 -4.03 -6.32 -7.14
N GLY A 44 -3.62 -5.42 -8.02
CA GLY A 44 -4.26 -5.27 -9.28
C GLY A 44 -5.41 -4.29 -9.28
N ARG A 45 -6.05 -4.20 -10.42
CA ARG A 45 -7.14 -3.28 -10.61
C ARG A 45 -8.41 -3.85 -9.98
N LYS A 46 -9.07 -3.05 -9.18
CA LYS A 46 -10.27 -3.50 -8.49
C LYS A 46 -11.34 -2.43 -8.56
N LYS A 47 -12.59 -2.84 -8.51
CA LYS A 47 -13.69 -1.91 -8.49
C LYS A 47 -13.78 -1.28 -7.11
N LEU A 48 -13.93 0.04 -7.06
CA LEU A 48 -14.02 0.75 -5.80
C LEU A 48 -15.44 0.70 -5.27
N ALA A 49 -15.55 0.65 -3.96
CA ALA A 49 -16.88 0.65 -3.35
C ALA A 49 -17.60 1.93 -3.67
N UNK A 50 -16.74 2.92 -3.72
CA UNK A 50 -17.34 4.13 -4.08
C UNK A 50 -16.40 4.71 -4.97
N MET A 51 -17.03 5.53 -5.70
CA MET A 51 -16.14 6.19 -6.63
C MET A 51 -15.27 7.19 -5.91
N ILE A 52 -14.03 7.31 -6.37
CA ILE A 52 -13.12 8.30 -5.84
C ILE A 52 -12.68 9.15 -7.01
N ASP A 53 -12.87 10.47 -6.93
CA ASP A 53 -12.52 11.37 -8.00
C ASP A 53 -13.14 10.89 -9.31
N LYS A 54 -14.38 10.47 -9.24
CA LYS A 54 -15.11 10.00 -10.41
C LYS A 54 -14.54 8.72 -11.01
N GLN A 55 -13.65 8.05 -10.29
CA GLN A 55 -13.07 6.81 -10.78
C GLN A 55 -13.79 5.63 -10.14
N LYS A 56 -14.18 4.67 -10.97
CA LYS A 56 -14.83 3.47 -10.45
C LYS A 56 -13.85 2.38 -10.10
N TYR A 57 -12.64 2.45 -10.64
CA TYR A 57 -11.63 1.42 -10.44
C TYR A 57 -10.33 2.02 -9.97
N GLY A 58 -9.55 1.25 -9.28
CA GLY A 58 -8.23 1.67 -8.89
C GLY A 58 -7.31 0.48 -8.78
N THR A 59 -6.02 0.72 -8.86
CA THR A 59 -5.03 -0.32 -8.69
C THR A 59 -4.52 -0.29 -7.27
N TYR A 60 -4.62 -1.40 -6.56
CA TYR A 60 -4.27 -1.48 -5.15
C TYR A 60 -2.85 -1.96 -4.98
N ILE A 61 -2.06 -1.20 -4.22
CA ILE A 61 -0.68 -1.56 -3.89
C ILE A 61 -0.60 -1.67 -2.38
N PHE A 62 0.04 -2.71 -1.97
CA PHE A 62 0.15 -3.02 -0.54
C PHE A 62 1.62 -3.12 -0.17
N UNK A 63 2.15 -2.47 0.96
CA UNK A 63 3.40 -2.48 1.28
C UNK A 63 3.45 -2.63 2.69
N GLN A 64 4.36 -3.38 3.15
CA GLN A 64 4.72 -3.38 4.58
C GLN A 64 6.15 -2.92 4.68
N LEU A 65 6.46 -2.11 5.68
CA LEU A 65 7.78 -1.54 5.78
C LEU A 65 8.18 -1.39 7.23
N LYS A 66 9.49 -1.28 7.47
CA LYS A 66 9.97 -0.86 8.76
C LYS A 66 10.76 0.40 8.56
N ILE A 67 10.80 1.25 9.57
CA ILE A 67 11.47 2.51 9.43
C ILE A 67 11.99 2.90 10.80
N LYS A 68 13.10 3.63 10.82
CA LYS A 68 13.77 3.90 12.05
C LYS A 68 12.91 4.65 13.05
N ASN A 69 12.19 5.66 12.59
CA ASN A 69 11.26 6.33 13.48
C ASN A 69 10.11 6.90 12.67
N SER A 70 9.06 7.28 13.37
CA SER A 70 7.83 7.65 12.68
C SER A 70 7.95 8.93 11.87
N GLU A 71 8.92 9.76 12.17
CA GLU A 71 9.09 10.97 11.38
C GLU A 71 9.43 10.65 9.93
N GLY A 72 10.03 9.52 9.70
CA GLY A 72 10.37 9.12 8.34
C GLY A 72 9.19 8.83 7.47
N THR A 73 8.01 8.66 8.05
CA THR A 73 6.82 8.41 7.24
C THR A 73 6.21 9.69 6.70
N LYS A 74 6.60 10.84 7.22
CA LYS A 74 5.96 12.08 6.79
C LYS A 74 6.16 12.39 5.32
N PRO A 75 7.37 12.21 4.75
CA PRO A 75 7.51 12.46 3.32
C PRO A 75 6.65 11.51 2.48
N LEU A 76 6.49 10.29 2.94
CA LEU A 76 5.69 9.33 2.23
C LEU A 76 4.22 9.75 2.24
N ILE A 77 3.73 10.16 3.40
CA ILE A 77 2.35 10.58 3.49
C ILE A 77 2.12 11.84 2.64
N ALA A 78 3.09 12.75 2.64
CA ALA A 78 2.97 13.94 1.83
C ALA A 78 2.88 13.58 0.35
N GLU A 79 3.66 12.60 -0.07
CA GLU A 79 3.58 12.17 -1.47
C GLU A 79 2.20 11.61 -1.78
N PHE A 80 1.66 10.79 -0.88
CA PHE A 80 0.33 10.24 -1.11
C PHE A 80 -0.71 11.35 -1.22
N GLU A 81 -0.55 12.40 -0.44
CA GLU A 81 -1.54 13.46 -0.43
C GLU A 81 -1.40 14.40 -1.62
N HIS A 82 -0.18 14.58 -2.12
CA HIS A 82 0.04 15.51 -3.21
C HIS A 82 -0.01 14.89 -4.60
N ASN A 83 0.18 13.59 -4.70
CA ASN A 83 0.21 12.96 -6.01
C ASN A 83 -1.21 12.70 -6.47
N THR A 84 -1.62 13.40 -7.52
CA THR A 84 -2.99 13.30 -7.98
C THR A 84 -3.32 11.93 -8.57
N ASN A 85 -2.32 11.12 -8.86
CA ASN A 85 -2.58 9.77 -9.37
C ASN A 85 -2.84 8.78 -8.24
N ILE A 86 -2.65 9.19 -6.99
CA ILE A 86 -2.93 8.33 -5.85
C ILE A 86 -4.27 8.76 -5.28
N LEU A 87 -5.25 7.89 -5.42
CA LEU A 87 -6.61 8.24 -5.06
C LEU A 87 -6.87 8.17 -3.57
N ARG A 88 -6.21 7.24 -2.90
CA ARG A 88 -6.46 7.03 -1.48
C ARG A 88 -5.31 6.25 -0.88
N HIS A 89 -5.07 6.42 0.41
CA HIS A 89 -4.02 5.67 1.09
C HIS A 89 -4.43 5.41 2.54
N LEU A 90 -3.83 4.42 3.11
CA LEU A 90 -4.12 4.07 4.49
C LEU A 90 -2.85 3.54 5.14
N UNK A 91 -2.25 3.95 6.17
CA UNK A 91 -1.21 3.51 6.72
C UNK A 91 -1.64 3.05 7.98
N VAL A 92 -1.18 2.14 8.49
CA VAL A 92 -1.49 1.56 9.79
C VAL A 92 -0.23 1.09 10.47
N ALA A 93 -0.04 1.40 11.73
CA ALA A 93 1.10 0.87 12.48
C ALA A 93 0.81 -0.59 12.80
N ILE A 94 1.82 -1.43 12.69
CA ILE A 94 1.67 -2.83 12.98
C ILE A 94 2.82 -3.28 13.87
N GLU A 95 2.75 -4.51 14.34
CA GLU A 95 3.80 -5.07 15.15
C GLU A 95 4.78 -5.82 14.28
N GLU A 96 5.96 -6.04 14.77
CA GLU A 96 6.97 -6.72 13.99
C GLU A 96 6.51 -8.10 13.54
N GLN A 97 5.78 -8.80 14.39
CA GLN A 97 5.36 -10.14 14.03
C GLN A 97 4.29 -10.16 12.95
N ASP A 98 3.80 -9.02 12.56
CA ASP A 98 2.83 -8.94 11.48
C ASP A 98 3.45 -8.84 10.10
N UNK A 99 4.67 -8.66 9.95
CA UNK A 99 5.18 -8.58 8.92
C UNK A 99 5.07 -9.75 8.28
N MET A 100 4.95 -9.65 7.12
CA MET A 100 4.73 -10.78 6.25
C MET A 100 5.93 -11.23 5.48
N GLU A 101 7.03 -10.60 5.65
CA GLU A 101 8.15 -10.87 4.77
C GLU A 101 8.54 -12.32 4.79
N ASN A 102 8.37 -13.01 5.89
CA ASN A 102 8.77 -14.36 5.88
C ASN A 102 7.69 -15.26 5.48
N ASN A 103 6.49 -14.83 5.62
CA ASN A 103 5.41 -15.70 5.36
C ASN A 103 4.89 -15.60 4.02
N ASN A 104 5.38 -14.66 3.28
CA ASN A 104 4.81 -14.45 1.99
C ASN A 104 4.85 -15.70 1.19
N THR A 105 5.76 -16.56 1.46
CA THR A 105 5.83 -17.78 0.69
C THR A 105 4.60 -18.60 0.90
N GLU A 106 4.19 -18.71 2.10
CA GLU A 106 3.02 -19.50 2.32
C GLU A 106 1.78 -18.74 2.22
N UNK A 107 1.85 -17.75 2.53
CA UNK A 107 0.91 -17.04 2.54
C UNK A 107 0.14 -17.05 1.57
N UNK A 108 0.76 -17.11 0.98
CA UNK A 108 0.25 -17.01 0.09
C UNK A 108 -0.67 -17.74 -0.10
N GLU A 109 -0.70 -18.62 0.20
CA GLU A 109 -1.60 -19.42 -0.16
C GLU A 109 -2.70 -19.40 0.62
N THR A 110 -2.62 -19.16 1.58
CA THR A 110 -3.66 -19.24 2.28
C THR A 110 -4.65 -18.54 1.92
N PRO A 111 -4.89 -18.17 1.64
CA PRO A 111 -5.74 -17.57 1.34
C PRO A 111 -6.54 -17.01 1.64
N UNK A 112 -6.68 -16.98 1.95
CA UNK A 112 -6.98 -16.66 1.94
C UNK A 112 -7.29 -16.37 2.19
N UNK A 113 -7.71 -16.50 2.93
CA UNK A 113 -7.94 -16.31 3.04
C UNK A 113 -8.16 -16.14 3.26
N GLU A 114 -8.36 -16.15 3.37
CA GLU A 114 -8.43 -15.45 3.30
C GLU A 114 -9.30 -14.57 2.79
N ASP A 115 -10.18 -14.77 2.35
CA ASP A 115 -11.14 -13.94 1.82
C ASP A 115 -11.78 -13.06 2.81
N SER A 116 -12.13 -13.53 3.91
CA SER A 116 -12.80 -12.69 4.87
C SER A 116 -11.91 -11.58 5.35
N LYS A 117 -10.66 -11.85 5.52
CA LYS A 117 -9.78 -10.80 5.93
C LYS A 117 -9.67 -9.75 4.89
N THR A 118 -9.65 -10.14 3.66
CA THR A 118 -9.55 -9.20 2.58
C THR A 118 -10.73 -8.26 2.59
N ASN A 119 -11.89 -8.79 2.84
CA ASN A 119 -13.05 -7.95 2.86
C ASN A 119 -12.99 -6.93 3.97
N ASP A 120 -12.51 -7.32 5.10
CA ASP A 120 -12.39 -6.38 6.19
C ASP A 120 -11.45 -5.26 5.83
N LYS A 121 -10.34 -5.56 5.19
CA LYS A 121 -9.41 -4.54 4.81
C LYS A 121 -10.02 -3.62 3.79
N GLU A 122 -10.78 -4.14 2.89
CA GLU A 122 -11.41 -3.30 1.91
C GLU A 122 -12.35 -2.32 2.55
N LYS A 123 -13.08 -2.74 3.57
CA LYS A 123 -13.95 -1.83 4.24
C LYS A 123 -13.18 -0.70 4.86
N GLU A 124 -12.06 -0.99 5.48
CA GLU A 124 -11.28 0.04 6.08
C GLU A 124 -10.78 1.03 5.06
N ILE A 125 -10.35 0.54 3.94
CA ILE A 125 -9.84 1.42 2.92
C ILE A 125 -10.91 2.34 2.38
N THR A 126 -12.10 1.85 2.27
CA THR A 126 -13.15 2.67 1.70
C THR A 126 -13.69 3.69 2.64
N LYS A 127 -13.39 3.60 3.88
CA LYS A 127 -13.82 4.60 4.79
C LYS A 127 -12.93 5.80 4.74
#